data_4f309fdfca9b23b60037b1e7aaba42b4
#
_entry.id   4f309fdfca9b23b60037b1e7aaba42b4
#
_cell.length_a   1.000
_cell.length_b   1.000
_cell.length_c   1.000
_cell.angle_alpha   90.00
_cell.angle_beta   90.00
_cell.angle_gamma   90.00
#
_symmetry.space_group_name_H-M   'P 1'
#
loop_
_entity.id
_entity.type
_entity.pdbx_description
1 polymer ?
#
loop_
_entity_poly.entity_id
_entity_poly.type
_entity_poly.pdbx_seq_one_letter_code
_entity_poly.pdbx_strand_id
1 'polypeptide(L)'
;LPRAVHFDGETMRVFQSIGIANQLSKKVRINPGMRFVDQQKSVILNWPRPQEIGSQGWHASYRLHQPDLEYLLREKLSSYVNATVMTGTEVLAVIEGSESVKVVCRRVRDGSEIVVDTKYVVGCDGAHSLVRRLIGSGIEDLGFKEKWLVVDLLLKRERPDLGDHSIQFCDPIRPMTYCRNPGNRRRWEITMLEGETDEDITQSDRIWKLLSPWITTDDADLERKAVYTFQSVIADKWREGRLMIAGDAAHLTPPFMGQGMCAGIRDAANLAWKLVLRVNGDVSDGILDSYQQERAPNVREFIETAMRLGGLINTMDGEKAIEKSHTTSNGAARMSSLSPRLGASNLDGLISGSTPHSGSLFSQPILRNGKRLDDEIGYSPVLILRNKLPKNIIPKIP
;
A
#
# COMPACT_ATOMS: atom_id res chain seq x y z
N LEU A 1 -6.60 7.38 11.75
CA LEU A 1 -5.89 8.58 11.29
C LEU A 1 -5.10 8.29 10.04
N PRO A 2 -5.09 9.17 9.01
CA PRO A 2 -4.48 8.91 7.70
C PRO A 2 -2.95 8.76 7.84
N ARG A 3 -2.39 7.73 7.19
CA ARG A 3 -0.95 7.45 7.18
C ARG A 3 -0.36 7.53 5.79
N ALA A 4 -1.05 6.96 4.80
CA ALA A 4 -0.57 6.90 3.42
C ALA A 4 -0.65 8.26 2.74
N VAL A 5 0.38 8.59 1.96
CA VAL A 5 0.46 9.79 1.11
C VAL A 5 0.77 9.45 -0.35
N HIS A 6 0.87 8.18 -0.66
CA HIS A 6 1.30 7.69 -1.97
C HIS A 6 0.54 6.44 -2.38
N PHE A 7 0.26 6.31 -3.68
CA PHE A 7 -0.07 5.05 -4.33
C PHE A 7 0.38 5.06 -5.80
N ASP A 8 0.44 3.89 -6.41
CA ASP A 8 0.95 3.70 -7.78
C ASP A 8 -0.16 3.46 -8.82
N GLY A 9 0.22 3.35 -10.08
CA GLY A 9 -0.69 3.17 -11.20
C GLY A 9 -1.44 1.83 -11.18
N GLU A 10 -0.85 0.76 -10.61
CA GLU A 10 -1.54 -0.51 -10.41
C GLU A 10 -2.67 -0.37 -9.39
N THR A 11 -2.40 0.31 -8.27
CA THR A 11 -3.44 0.62 -7.27
C THR A 11 -4.56 1.48 -7.86
N MET A 12 -4.23 2.46 -8.74
CA MET A 12 -5.25 3.24 -9.45
C MET A 12 -6.10 2.35 -10.37
N ARG A 13 -5.50 1.34 -11.02
CA ARG A 13 -6.22 0.36 -11.82
C ARG A 13 -7.18 -0.49 -10.98
N VAL A 14 -6.80 -0.85 -9.73
CA VAL A 14 -7.74 -1.48 -8.79
C VAL A 14 -8.88 -0.53 -8.44
N PHE A 15 -8.62 0.76 -8.21
CA PHE A 15 -9.68 1.75 -8.00
C PHE A 15 -10.57 1.95 -9.24
N GLN A 16 -10.05 1.77 -10.45
CA GLN A 16 -10.83 1.73 -11.67
C GLN A 16 -11.81 0.55 -11.68
N SER A 17 -11.37 -0.64 -11.29
CA SER A 17 -12.22 -1.83 -11.28
C SER A 17 -13.45 -1.71 -10.36
N ILE A 18 -13.33 -0.93 -9.28
CA ILE A 18 -14.47 -0.63 -8.39
C ILE A 18 -15.18 0.69 -8.73
N GLY A 19 -14.78 1.38 -9.80
CA GLY A 19 -15.48 2.54 -10.36
C GLY A 19 -15.22 3.87 -9.70
N ILE A 20 -14.16 4.03 -8.86
CA ILE A 20 -13.86 5.31 -8.17
C ILE A 20 -12.68 6.08 -8.78
N ALA A 21 -11.90 5.48 -9.69
CA ALA A 21 -10.66 6.07 -10.19
C ALA A 21 -10.84 7.46 -10.83
N ASN A 22 -11.93 7.68 -11.58
CA ASN A 22 -12.19 8.97 -12.23
C ASN A 22 -12.51 10.09 -11.23
N GLN A 23 -13.16 9.77 -10.11
CA GLN A 23 -13.41 10.74 -9.04
C GLN A 23 -12.12 10.99 -8.23
N LEU A 24 -11.39 9.93 -7.92
CA LEU A 24 -10.13 10.00 -7.19
C LEU A 24 -9.06 10.78 -7.96
N SER A 25 -8.96 10.62 -9.29
CA SER A 25 -7.97 11.32 -10.12
C SER A 25 -8.04 12.85 -10.03
N LYS A 26 -9.21 13.40 -9.68
CA LYS A 26 -9.42 14.84 -9.47
C LYS A 26 -8.95 15.34 -8.09
N LYS A 27 -8.68 14.43 -7.16
CA LYS A 27 -8.31 14.73 -5.76
C LYS A 27 -6.84 14.43 -5.45
N VAL A 28 -6.14 13.79 -6.38
CA VAL A 28 -4.75 13.40 -6.22
C VAL A 28 -3.82 14.25 -7.07
N ARG A 29 -2.53 14.20 -6.77
CA ARG A 29 -1.48 14.85 -7.53
C ARG A 29 -0.61 13.79 -8.18
N ILE A 30 -0.25 13.98 -9.47
CA ILE A 30 0.78 13.16 -10.13
C ILE A 30 2.11 13.43 -9.41
N ASN A 31 2.78 12.37 -9.00
CA ASN A 31 4.03 12.45 -8.24
C ASN A 31 5.22 12.49 -9.20
N PRO A 32 6.03 13.56 -9.23
CA PRO A 32 7.20 13.65 -10.11
C PRO A 32 8.35 12.76 -9.68
N GLY A 33 8.33 12.29 -8.43
CA GLY A 33 9.36 11.43 -7.87
C GLY A 33 9.89 11.90 -6.54
N MET A 34 11.02 11.30 -6.15
CA MET A 34 11.69 11.55 -4.90
C MET A 34 13.18 11.76 -5.14
N ARG A 35 13.79 12.65 -4.40
CA ARG A 35 15.22 12.89 -4.38
C ARG A 35 15.78 12.61 -3.01
N PHE A 36 16.89 11.95 -2.96
CA PHE A 36 17.67 11.74 -1.75
C PHE A 36 18.82 12.74 -1.78
N VAL A 37 18.96 13.51 -0.74
CA VAL A 37 19.97 14.59 -0.66
C VAL A 37 20.81 14.43 0.60
N ASP A 38 22.07 14.80 0.49
CA ASP A 38 22.99 14.88 1.63
C ASP A 38 22.76 16.15 2.48
N GLN A 39 23.60 16.35 3.50
CA GLN A 39 23.57 17.55 4.36
C GLN A 39 23.81 18.86 3.61
N GLN A 40 24.54 18.82 2.48
CA GLN A 40 24.81 19.96 1.60
C GLN A 40 23.69 20.17 0.57
N LYS A 41 22.60 19.38 0.64
CA LYS A 41 21.48 19.34 -0.29
C LYS A 41 21.88 18.90 -1.72
N SER A 42 23.03 18.25 -1.88
CA SER A 42 23.42 17.61 -3.13
C SER A 42 22.63 16.34 -3.35
N VAL A 43 22.17 16.11 -4.59
CA VAL A 43 21.36 14.91 -4.91
C VAL A 43 22.27 13.70 -5.02
N ILE A 44 22.14 12.74 -4.10
CA ILE A 44 22.87 11.47 -4.10
C ILE A 44 22.13 10.36 -4.84
N LEU A 45 20.77 10.38 -4.80
CA LEU A 45 19.95 9.47 -5.55
C LEU A 45 18.72 10.20 -6.11
N ASN A 46 18.46 10.05 -7.39
CA ASN A 46 17.25 10.56 -8.02
C ASN A 46 16.33 9.40 -8.39
N TRP A 47 15.10 9.43 -7.90
CA TRP A 47 14.07 8.45 -8.22
C TRP A 47 12.90 9.12 -8.94
N PRO A 48 13.06 9.42 -10.24
CA PRO A 48 12.01 10.05 -11.01
C PRO A 48 10.83 9.09 -11.25
N ARG A 49 9.65 9.66 -11.39
CA ARG A 49 8.46 8.93 -11.85
C ARG A 49 8.05 9.46 -13.21
N PRO A 50 7.81 8.57 -14.19
CA PRO A 50 7.26 8.99 -15.48
C PRO A 50 5.97 9.78 -15.29
N GLN A 51 5.85 10.91 -16.01
CA GLN A 51 4.67 11.78 -15.91
C GLN A 51 3.61 11.42 -16.95
N GLU A 52 3.96 10.61 -17.92
CA GLU A 52 3.07 10.09 -18.96
C GLU A 52 2.19 8.96 -18.40
N ILE A 53 1.13 8.63 -19.13
CA ILE A 53 0.31 7.44 -18.84
C ILE A 53 1.18 6.19 -19.06
N GLY A 54 1.30 5.40 -18.00
CA GLY A 54 2.10 4.17 -18.01
C GLY A 54 1.34 2.95 -18.53
N SER A 55 2.00 1.78 -18.46
CA SER A 55 1.47 0.50 -18.93
C SER A 55 0.18 0.05 -18.25
N GLN A 56 -0.16 0.64 -17.11
CA GLN A 56 -1.40 0.37 -16.39
C GLN A 56 -2.57 1.28 -16.80
N GLY A 57 -2.42 2.08 -17.86
CA GLY A 57 -3.42 3.03 -18.32
C GLY A 57 -3.62 4.24 -17.40
N TRP A 58 -2.73 4.44 -16.45
CA TRP A 58 -2.69 5.50 -15.46
C TRP A 58 -1.26 6.01 -15.26
N HIS A 59 -1.08 7.16 -14.61
CA HIS A 59 0.27 7.62 -14.25
C HIS A 59 0.93 6.66 -13.26
N ALA A 60 2.24 6.58 -13.30
CA ALA A 60 3.00 5.60 -12.51
C ALA A 60 2.89 5.81 -10.99
N SER A 61 2.62 7.04 -10.54
CA SER A 61 2.68 7.39 -9.13
C SER A 61 1.83 8.61 -8.80
N TYR A 62 1.15 8.58 -7.65
CA TYR A 62 0.27 9.64 -7.16
C TYR A 62 0.56 10.00 -5.72
N ARG A 63 0.34 11.26 -5.37
CA ARG A 63 0.22 11.74 -4.00
C ARG A 63 -1.25 11.93 -3.67
N LEU A 64 -1.64 11.53 -2.46
CA LEU A 64 -3.03 11.59 -2.02
C LEU A 64 -3.15 12.22 -0.63
N HIS A 65 -4.37 12.65 -0.32
CA HIS A 65 -4.85 12.84 1.02
C HIS A 65 -5.75 11.64 1.37
N GLN A 66 -5.30 10.76 2.26
CA GLN A 66 -5.98 9.48 2.52
C GLN A 66 -7.47 9.63 2.91
N PRO A 67 -7.91 10.63 3.70
CA PRO A 67 -9.33 10.84 3.98
C PRO A 67 -10.21 11.01 2.74
N ASP A 68 -9.70 11.64 1.68
CA ASP A 68 -10.44 11.79 0.43
C ASP A 68 -10.66 10.44 -0.27
N LEU A 69 -9.66 9.54 -0.23
CA LEU A 69 -9.80 8.18 -0.72
C LEU A 69 -10.79 7.38 0.13
N GLU A 70 -10.66 7.43 1.45
CA GLU A 70 -11.57 6.72 2.36
C GLU A 70 -13.02 7.16 2.19
N TYR A 71 -13.25 8.46 1.98
CA TYR A 71 -14.58 8.99 1.69
C TYR A 71 -15.16 8.35 0.43
N LEU A 72 -14.41 8.33 -0.69
CA LEU A 72 -14.86 7.71 -1.93
C LEU A 72 -15.12 6.21 -1.80
N LEU A 73 -14.27 5.49 -1.06
CA LEU A 73 -14.48 4.06 -0.78
C LEU A 73 -15.75 3.83 0.04
N ARG A 74 -16.01 4.63 1.07
CA ARG A 74 -17.22 4.54 1.91
C ARG A 74 -18.47 4.89 1.12
N GLU A 75 -18.42 5.96 0.32
CA GLU A 75 -19.51 6.36 -0.58
C GLU A 75 -19.83 5.22 -1.57
N LYS A 76 -18.79 4.64 -2.18
CA LYS A 76 -18.98 3.51 -3.08
C LYS A 76 -19.56 2.29 -2.37
N LEU A 77 -19.03 1.95 -1.20
CA LEU A 77 -19.51 0.81 -0.42
C LEU A 77 -20.98 0.98 -0.02
N SER A 78 -21.41 2.18 0.36
CA SER A 78 -22.81 2.47 0.72
C SER A 78 -23.81 2.32 -0.45
N SER A 79 -23.31 2.31 -1.69
CA SER A 79 -24.15 2.08 -2.88
C SER A 79 -24.52 0.60 -3.09
N TYR A 80 -23.90 -0.33 -2.37
CA TYR A 80 -24.20 -1.75 -2.48
C TYR A 80 -25.21 -2.18 -1.41
N VAL A 81 -26.38 -2.63 -1.84
CA VAL A 81 -27.47 -3.05 -0.94
C VAL A 81 -27.16 -4.29 -0.09
N ASN A 82 -26.19 -5.09 -0.52
CA ASN A 82 -25.72 -6.30 0.16
C ASN A 82 -24.48 -6.07 1.03
N ALA A 83 -24.03 -4.83 1.19
CA ALA A 83 -22.92 -4.47 2.06
C ALA A 83 -23.43 -3.79 3.34
N THR A 84 -22.99 -4.28 4.49
CA THR A 84 -23.31 -3.68 5.80
C THR A 84 -22.03 -3.15 6.46
N VAL A 85 -22.03 -1.89 6.84
CA VAL A 85 -20.92 -1.27 7.57
C VAL A 85 -21.34 -1.01 9.02
N MET A 86 -20.66 -1.64 9.97
CA MET A 86 -20.96 -1.55 11.39
C MET A 86 -19.87 -0.73 12.10
N THR A 87 -19.95 0.61 11.99
CA THR A 87 -19.04 1.50 12.72
C THR A 87 -19.36 1.53 14.21
N GLY A 88 -18.36 1.87 15.06
CA GLY A 88 -18.53 1.86 16.51
C GLY A 88 -18.83 0.46 17.06
N THR A 89 -18.35 -0.57 16.35
CA THR A 89 -18.52 -1.98 16.74
C THR A 89 -17.15 -2.63 16.83
N GLU A 90 -16.85 -3.20 17.99
CA GLU A 90 -15.59 -3.90 18.27
C GLU A 90 -15.80 -5.41 18.18
N VAL A 91 -14.91 -6.11 17.48
CA VAL A 91 -14.90 -7.57 17.48
C VAL A 91 -14.18 -8.06 18.74
N LEU A 92 -14.90 -8.83 19.55
CA LEU A 92 -14.38 -9.39 20.80
C LEU A 92 -13.81 -10.80 20.62
N ALA A 93 -14.48 -11.63 19.82
CA ALA A 93 -14.11 -13.01 19.58
C ALA A 93 -14.54 -13.46 18.19
N VAL A 94 -13.79 -14.43 17.66
CA VAL A 94 -14.10 -15.14 16.43
C VAL A 94 -14.03 -16.63 16.75
N ILE A 95 -15.11 -17.35 16.56
CA ILE A 95 -15.24 -18.77 16.91
C ILE A 95 -15.53 -19.54 15.62
N GLU A 96 -14.52 -20.28 15.15
CA GLU A 96 -14.66 -21.10 13.97
C GLU A 96 -15.38 -22.41 14.27
N GLY A 97 -16.39 -22.74 13.47
CA GLY A 97 -17.06 -24.03 13.46
C GLY A 97 -16.80 -24.75 12.12
N SER A 98 -17.37 -25.96 11.97
CA SER A 98 -17.21 -26.77 10.76
C SER A 98 -17.79 -26.11 9.51
N GLU A 99 -18.93 -25.44 9.61
CA GLU A 99 -19.70 -24.89 8.50
C GLU A 99 -19.66 -23.36 8.42
N SER A 100 -19.47 -22.68 9.56
CA SER A 100 -19.54 -21.22 9.69
C SER A 100 -18.61 -20.71 10.77
N VAL A 101 -18.47 -19.40 10.84
CA VAL A 101 -17.72 -18.68 11.86
C VAL A 101 -18.68 -17.75 12.59
N LYS A 102 -18.67 -17.77 13.93
CA LYS A 102 -19.37 -16.81 14.77
C LYS A 102 -18.44 -15.68 15.17
N VAL A 103 -18.83 -14.46 14.82
CA VAL A 103 -18.11 -13.25 15.20
C VAL A 103 -18.90 -12.55 16.30
N VAL A 104 -18.34 -12.51 17.50
CA VAL A 104 -18.94 -11.82 18.65
C VAL A 104 -18.44 -10.37 18.64
N CYS A 105 -19.37 -9.45 18.57
CA CYS A 105 -19.11 -8.02 18.48
C CYS A 105 -19.78 -7.28 19.64
N ARG A 106 -19.18 -6.16 20.05
CA ARG A 106 -19.74 -5.23 21.05
C ARG A 106 -19.92 -3.84 20.44
N ARG A 107 -21.11 -3.26 20.59
CA ARG A 107 -21.32 -1.85 20.27
C ARG A 107 -20.65 -0.96 21.30
N VAL A 108 -19.78 -0.07 20.86
CA VAL A 108 -19.03 0.83 21.75
C VAL A 108 -19.95 1.80 22.50
N ARG A 109 -21.08 2.20 21.86
CA ARG A 109 -22.00 3.20 22.40
C ARG A 109 -22.74 2.74 23.67
N ASP A 110 -23.20 1.50 23.70
CA ASP A 110 -24.10 0.98 24.75
C ASP A 110 -23.64 -0.35 25.35
N GLY A 111 -22.51 -0.88 24.88
CA GLY A 111 -21.96 -2.14 25.37
C GLY A 111 -22.73 -3.39 24.95
N SER A 112 -23.80 -3.27 24.13
CA SER A 112 -24.59 -4.42 23.70
C SER A 112 -23.79 -5.34 22.79
N GLU A 113 -23.97 -6.64 22.96
CA GLU A 113 -23.33 -7.66 22.13
C GLU A 113 -24.20 -8.06 20.95
N ILE A 114 -23.54 -8.37 19.85
CA ILE A 114 -24.14 -8.86 18.60
C ILE A 114 -23.31 -10.06 18.17
N VAL A 115 -23.96 -11.13 17.72
CA VAL A 115 -23.31 -12.27 17.10
C VAL A 115 -23.63 -12.25 15.61
N VAL A 116 -22.59 -12.32 14.77
CA VAL A 116 -22.73 -12.43 13.32
C VAL A 116 -22.24 -13.80 12.89
N ASP A 117 -23.11 -14.57 12.22
CA ASP A 117 -22.73 -15.83 11.58
C ASP A 117 -22.28 -15.55 10.15
N THR A 118 -21.11 -16.09 9.77
CA THR A 118 -20.51 -15.87 8.45
C THR A 118 -19.80 -17.11 7.93
N LYS A 119 -19.62 -17.22 6.63
CA LYS A 119 -18.84 -18.31 6.01
C LYS A 119 -17.32 -18.13 6.17
N TYR A 120 -16.85 -16.91 6.11
CA TYR A 120 -15.42 -16.55 6.18
C TYR A 120 -15.23 -15.24 6.94
N VAL A 121 -14.04 -15.07 7.54
CA VAL A 121 -13.60 -13.83 8.17
C VAL A 121 -12.27 -13.41 7.56
N VAL A 122 -12.15 -12.14 7.20
CA VAL A 122 -10.88 -11.54 6.78
C VAL A 122 -10.49 -10.45 7.76
N GLY A 123 -9.41 -10.68 8.51
CA GLY A 123 -8.81 -9.71 9.41
C GLY A 123 -8.03 -8.67 8.64
N CYS A 124 -8.59 -7.46 8.51
CA CYS A 124 -7.90 -6.26 8.06
C CYS A 124 -7.66 -5.33 9.25
N ASP A 125 -7.36 -5.90 10.41
CA ASP A 125 -7.36 -5.32 11.75
C ASP A 125 -5.98 -4.81 12.19
N GLY A 126 -5.07 -4.61 11.22
CA GLY A 126 -3.83 -3.89 11.38
C GLY A 126 -2.71 -4.65 12.13
N ALA A 127 -1.68 -3.91 12.51
CA ALA A 127 -0.43 -4.46 13.06
C ALA A 127 -0.63 -5.36 14.30
N HIS A 128 -1.68 -5.10 15.09
CA HIS A 128 -2.02 -5.86 16.31
C HIS A 128 -3.17 -6.85 16.10
N SER A 129 -3.33 -7.37 14.89
CA SER A 129 -4.42 -8.21 14.43
C SER A 129 -4.85 -9.29 15.44
N LEU A 130 -6.14 -9.27 15.79
CA LEU A 130 -6.79 -10.33 16.53
C LEU A 130 -6.86 -11.62 15.69
N VAL A 131 -7.24 -11.49 14.42
CA VAL A 131 -7.40 -12.65 13.54
C VAL A 131 -6.07 -13.35 13.32
N ARG A 132 -4.95 -12.62 13.16
CA ARG A 132 -3.61 -13.22 13.08
C ARG A 132 -3.28 -14.08 14.30
N ARG A 133 -3.60 -13.62 15.52
CA ARG A 133 -3.41 -14.41 16.73
C ARG A 133 -4.30 -15.65 16.76
N LEU A 134 -5.54 -15.54 16.29
CA LEU A 134 -6.49 -16.67 16.29
C LEU A 134 -6.10 -17.78 15.31
N ILE A 135 -5.53 -17.43 14.14
CA ILE A 135 -5.00 -18.44 13.21
C ILE A 135 -3.65 -19.02 13.63
N GLY A 136 -3.11 -18.59 14.79
CA GLY A 136 -1.83 -19.06 15.28
C GLY A 136 -0.64 -18.72 14.40
N SER A 137 -0.71 -17.59 13.67
CA SER A 137 0.39 -17.15 12.83
C SER A 137 1.47 -16.48 13.65
N GLY A 138 2.71 -16.94 13.50
CA GLY A 138 3.91 -16.22 13.89
C GLY A 138 4.15 -15.01 12.98
N ILE A 139 5.26 -14.32 13.24
CA ILE A 139 5.74 -13.17 12.48
C ILE A 139 7.22 -13.35 12.21
N GLU A 140 7.61 -13.34 10.95
CA GLU A 140 9.00 -13.18 10.55
C GLU A 140 9.38 -11.69 10.63
N ASP A 141 10.31 -11.35 11.52
CA ASP A 141 10.88 -10.01 11.62
C ASP A 141 12.11 -9.91 10.68
N LEU A 142 12.04 -9.00 9.71
CA LEU A 142 13.09 -8.79 8.72
C LEU A 142 14.15 -7.78 9.20
N GLY A 143 14.05 -7.30 10.46
CA GLY A 143 15.12 -6.57 11.15
C GLY A 143 15.09 -5.06 11.00
N PHE A 144 13.99 -4.46 10.52
CA PHE A 144 13.82 -3.01 10.54
C PHE A 144 12.75 -2.59 11.56
N LYS A 145 13.12 -1.71 12.49
CA LYS A 145 12.20 -1.13 13.47
C LYS A 145 12.69 0.25 13.88
N GLU A 146 11.95 1.30 13.50
CA GLU A 146 12.28 2.68 13.81
C GLU A 146 11.03 3.47 14.20
N LYS A 147 11.19 4.44 15.12
CA LYS A 147 10.16 5.42 15.46
C LYS A 147 10.36 6.70 14.68
N TRP A 148 9.28 7.21 14.11
CA TRP A 148 9.27 8.45 13.34
C TRP A 148 8.11 9.34 13.77
N LEU A 149 8.38 10.63 13.99
CA LEU A 149 7.36 11.65 14.10
C LEU A 149 6.85 12.01 12.70
N VAL A 150 5.56 11.92 12.49
CA VAL A 150 4.87 12.35 11.27
C VAL A 150 4.09 13.63 11.55
N VAL A 151 4.36 14.68 10.77
CA VAL A 151 3.76 16.00 10.90
C VAL A 151 3.09 16.37 9.60
N ASP A 152 1.78 16.59 9.63
CA ASP A 152 0.99 17.11 8.51
C ASP A 152 0.69 18.60 8.74
N LEU A 153 0.95 19.42 7.73
CA LEU A 153 0.80 20.88 7.75
C LEU A 153 -0.13 21.36 6.64
N LEU A 154 -0.86 22.42 6.92
CA LEU A 154 -1.63 23.19 5.95
C LEU A 154 -0.94 24.54 5.70
N LEU A 155 -0.49 24.76 4.47
CA LEU A 155 0.10 26.05 4.09
C LEU A 155 -0.94 27.17 4.11
N LYS A 156 -0.56 28.31 4.71
CA LYS A 156 -1.33 29.55 4.70
C LYS A 156 -1.12 30.36 3.43
N ARG A 157 0.01 30.14 2.76
CA ARG A 157 0.43 30.79 1.53
C ARG A 157 1.18 29.81 0.64
N GLU A 158 1.31 30.15 -0.62
CA GLU A 158 2.14 29.34 -1.54
C GLU A 158 3.61 29.38 -1.14
N ARG A 159 4.26 28.21 -1.23
CA ARG A 159 5.68 28.00 -0.94
C ARG A 159 6.32 27.21 -2.09
N PRO A 160 6.54 27.88 -3.26
CA PRO A 160 7.15 27.25 -4.44
C PRO A 160 8.60 26.82 -4.18
N ASP A 161 9.28 27.46 -3.25
CA ASP A 161 10.65 27.13 -2.80
C ASP A 161 10.76 25.72 -2.21
N LEU A 162 9.69 25.16 -1.66
CA LEU A 162 9.68 23.77 -1.20
C LEU A 162 9.68 22.75 -2.35
N GLY A 163 9.43 23.20 -3.58
CA GLY A 163 9.48 22.38 -4.79
C GLY A 163 8.37 21.34 -4.90
N ASP A 164 8.42 20.55 -5.96
CA ASP A 164 7.39 19.56 -6.31
C ASP A 164 7.75 18.13 -5.95
N HIS A 165 9.02 17.82 -5.81
CA HIS A 165 9.51 16.50 -5.45
C HIS A 165 9.36 16.25 -3.97
N SER A 166 9.15 14.98 -3.60
CA SER A 166 9.46 14.56 -2.24
C SER A 166 10.97 14.50 -2.06
N ILE A 167 11.43 14.83 -0.86
CA ILE A 167 12.85 14.88 -0.56
C ILE A 167 13.11 14.02 0.66
N GLN A 168 14.04 13.09 0.53
CA GLN A 168 14.65 12.38 1.63
C GLN A 168 15.95 13.11 2.00
N PHE A 169 15.99 13.72 3.16
CA PHE A 169 17.19 14.28 3.74
C PHE A 169 17.95 13.14 4.43
N CYS A 170 19.06 12.72 3.83
CA CYS A 170 19.95 11.69 4.36
C CYS A 170 20.94 12.35 5.33
N ASP A 171 20.45 12.79 6.48
CA ASP A 171 21.27 13.31 7.56
C ASP A 171 21.66 12.15 8.49
N PRO A 172 22.97 11.91 8.74
CA PRO A 172 23.41 10.79 9.58
C PRO A 172 22.97 10.91 11.05
N ILE A 173 22.58 12.11 11.49
CA ILE A 173 22.10 12.34 12.85
C ILE A 173 20.59 12.19 12.90
N ARG A 174 19.85 12.88 11.99
CA ARG A 174 18.40 12.89 12.00
C ARG A 174 17.83 12.86 10.57
N PRO A 175 17.70 11.68 9.98
CA PRO A 175 17.03 11.55 8.70
C PRO A 175 15.60 12.12 8.73
N MET A 176 15.20 12.76 7.64
CA MET A 176 13.87 13.35 7.49
C MET A 176 13.34 13.16 6.07
N THR A 177 12.03 13.04 5.94
CA THR A 177 11.37 13.01 4.64
C THR A 177 10.40 14.18 4.51
N TYR A 178 10.48 14.92 3.43
CA TYR A 178 9.47 15.89 3.00
C TYR A 178 8.59 15.30 1.92
N CYS A 179 7.26 15.43 2.06
CA CYS A 179 6.29 14.99 1.06
C CYS A 179 5.41 16.16 0.60
N ARG A 180 5.41 16.40 -0.72
CA ARG A 180 4.53 17.33 -1.42
C ARG A 180 3.17 16.67 -1.65
N ASN A 181 2.22 16.88 -0.75
CA ASN A 181 0.86 16.34 -0.83
C ASN A 181 -0.07 17.22 -1.71
N PRO A 182 -1.28 16.78 -2.07
CA PRO A 182 -2.24 17.57 -2.85
C PRO A 182 -2.60 18.90 -2.18
N GLY A 183 -2.90 19.92 -3.00
CA GLY A 183 -3.30 21.23 -2.52
C GLY A 183 -2.23 21.90 -1.69
N ASN A 184 -2.64 22.51 -0.58
CA ASN A 184 -1.77 23.21 0.37
C ASN A 184 -1.20 22.28 1.46
N ARG A 185 -1.38 20.97 1.38
CA ARG A 185 -0.86 20.01 2.37
C ARG A 185 0.60 19.69 2.16
N ARG A 186 1.34 19.64 3.26
CA ARG A 186 2.74 19.22 3.30
C ARG A 186 2.92 18.25 4.46
N ARG A 187 3.85 17.31 4.29
CA ARG A 187 4.21 16.38 5.37
C ARG A 187 5.71 16.36 5.58
N TRP A 188 6.11 16.32 6.83
CA TRP A 188 7.43 15.92 7.26
C TRP A 188 7.35 14.64 8.08
N GLU A 189 8.27 13.74 7.82
CA GLU A 189 8.48 12.53 8.61
C GLU A 189 9.90 12.63 9.16
N ILE A 190 10.04 12.56 10.48
CA ILE A 190 11.27 12.91 11.21
C ILE A 190 11.66 11.74 12.09
N THR A 191 12.86 11.20 11.91
CA THR A 191 13.37 10.11 12.76
C THR A 191 13.46 10.55 14.22
N MET A 192 12.98 9.74 15.13
CA MET A 192 13.20 9.92 16.56
C MET A 192 14.58 9.40 16.95
N LEU A 193 15.28 10.16 17.75
CA LEU A 193 16.59 9.79 18.28
C LEU A 193 16.46 9.02 19.59
N GLU A 194 17.49 8.28 19.93
CA GLU A 194 17.57 7.59 21.21
C GLU A 194 17.43 8.59 22.37
N GLY A 195 16.61 8.24 23.36
CA GLY A 195 16.28 9.07 24.51
C GLY A 195 15.13 10.06 24.31
N GLU A 196 14.63 10.26 23.08
CA GLU A 196 13.41 11.08 22.86
C GLU A 196 12.14 10.29 23.19
N THR A 197 11.20 10.94 23.87
CA THR A 197 9.88 10.35 24.17
C THR A 197 8.82 10.80 23.19
N ASP A 198 7.73 10.02 23.07
CA ASP A 198 6.59 10.36 22.20
C ASP A 198 5.94 11.68 22.66
N GLU A 199 5.91 11.94 23.97
CA GLU A 199 5.38 13.16 24.56
C GLU A 199 6.22 14.38 24.19
N ASP A 200 7.55 14.29 24.32
CA ASP A 200 8.47 15.42 24.09
C ASP A 200 8.50 15.80 22.60
N ILE A 201 8.66 14.81 21.72
CA ILE A 201 8.80 15.08 20.28
C ILE A 201 7.52 15.63 19.66
N THR A 202 6.36 15.34 20.26
CA THR A 202 5.04 15.84 19.79
C THR A 202 4.69 17.20 20.36
N GLN A 203 5.49 17.84 21.22
CA GLN A 203 5.26 19.22 21.63
C GLN A 203 5.35 20.18 20.45
N SER A 204 4.40 21.11 20.35
CA SER A 204 4.31 22.02 19.20
C SER A 204 5.58 22.83 19.00
N ASP A 205 6.15 23.38 20.07
CA ASP A 205 7.38 24.17 20.01
C ASP A 205 8.57 23.32 19.51
N ARG A 206 8.64 22.05 19.93
CA ARG A 206 9.64 21.10 19.47
C ARG A 206 9.51 20.83 17.97
N ILE A 207 8.28 20.61 17.50
CA ILE A 207 7.98 20.40 16.08
C ILE A 207 8.42 21.64 15.27
N TRP A 208 7.99 22.83 15.65
CA TRP A 208 8.34 24.04 14.91
C TRP A 208 9.85 24.34 14.93
N LYS A 209 10.54 24.00 16.02
CA LYS A 209 12.00 24.08 16.07
C LYS A 209 12.66 23.11 15.07
N LEU A 210 12.16 21.88 14.94
CA LEU A 210 12.68 20.90 13.98
C LEU A 210 12.40 21.33 12.52
N LEU A 211 11.27 21.97 12.25
CA LEU A 211 10.85 22.41 10.91
C LEU A 211 11.39 23.78 10.51
N SER A 212 11.92 24.56 11.44
CA SER A 212 12.35 25.94 11.23
C SER A 212 13.29 26.20 10.04
N PRO A 213 14.16 25.25 9.58
CA PRO A 213 14.94 25.44 8.37
C PRO A 213 14.13 25.53 7.07
N TRP A 214 12.88 25.11 7.07
CA TRP A 214 12.00 25.06 5.88
C TRP A 214 10.73 25.87 6.03
N ILE A 215 10.13 25.87 7.23
CA ILE A 215 8.78 26.39 7.43
C ILE A 215 8.54 26.82 8.88
N THR A 216 7.74 27.86 9.06
CA THR A 216 7.41 28.42 10.38
C THR A 216 5.90 28.50 10.58
N THR A 217 5.48 28.95 11.77
CA THR A 217 4.06 29.23 12.09
C THR A 217 3.42 30.31 11.23
N ASP A 218 4.23 31.18 10.61
CA ASP A 218 3.72 32.19 9.68
C ASP A 218 3.35 31.59 8.32
N ASP A 219 3.96 30.46 7.96
CA ASP A 219 3.78 29.80 6.68
C ASP A 219 2.67 28.75 6.70
N ALA A 220 2.46 28.09 7.86
CA ALA A 220 1.56 26.94 7.92
C ALA A 220 0.92 26.74 9.30
N ASP A 221 -0.20 26.04 9.32
CA ASP A 221 -0.82 25.49 10.52
C ASP A 221 -0.51 23.98 10.66
N LEU A 222 -0.39 23.54 11.90
CA LEU A 222 -0.24 22.13 12.24
C LEU A 222 -1.61 21.43 12.13
N GLU A 223 -1.80 20.62 11.09
CA GLU A 223 -3.02 19.82 10.88
C GLU A 223 -3.02 18.57 11.77
N ARG A 224 -1.86 17.91 11.87
CA ARG A 224 -1.73 16.64 12.59
C ARG A 224 -0.30 16.35 13.00
N LYS A 225 -0.14 15.68 14.13
CA LYS A 225 1.12 15.12 14.61
C LYS A 225 0.88 13.73 15.20
N ALA A 226 1.77 12.78 14.91
CA ALA A 226 1.72 11.45 15.49
C ALA A 226 3.08 10.75 15.40
N VAL A 227 3.40 9.95 16.40
CA VAL A 227 4.54 9.04 16.35
C VAL A 227 4.08 7.68 15.81
N TYR A 228 4.86 7.11 14.90
CA TYR A 228 4.68 5.77 14.37
C TYR A 228 5.94 4.95 14.58
N THR A 229 5.73 3.69 14.93
CA THR A 229 6.77 2.67 14.84
C THR A 229 6.63 1.97 13.50
N PHE A 230 7.58 2.16 12.61
CA PHE A 230 7.69 1.44 11.36
C PHE A 230 8.47 0.14 11.57
N GLN A 231 7.99 -0.94 10.97
CA GLN A 231 8.57 -2.28 11.09
C GLN A 231 8.55 -2.97 9.73
N SER A 232 9.44 -3.94 9.55
CA SER A 232 9.45 -4.85 8.42
C SER A 232 9.14 -6.26 8.91
N VAL A 233 7.88 -6.67 8.78
CA VAL A 233 7.44 -8.00 9.23
C VAL A 233 6.51 -8.64 8.21
N ILE A 234 6.52 -9.96 8.14
CA ILE A 234 5.59 -10.77 7.35
C ILE A 234 5.04 -11.88 8.27
N ALA A 235 3.72 -12.04 8.27
CA ALA A 235 3.09 -13.15 8.98
C ALA A 235 3.40 -14.48 8.29
N ASP A 236 3.68 -15.53 9.08
CA ASP A 236 4.06 -16.85 8.57
C ASP A 236 2.88 -17.54 7.87
N LYS A 237 1.67 -17.32 8.39
CA LYS A 237 0.44 -17.92 7.90
C LYS A 237 -0.60 -16.82 7.67
N TRP A 238 -1.19 -16.77 6.47
CA TRP A 238 -2.21 -15.77 6.14
C TRP A 238 -3.62 -16.34 6.13
N ARG A 239 -3.74 -17.65 6.28
CA ARG A 239 -5.02 -18.37 6.35
C ARG A 239 -4.93 -19.58 7.27
N GLU A 240 -5.99 -19.82 8.01
CA GLU A 240 -6.31 -21.09 8.67
C GLU A 240 -7.82 -21.31 8.54
N GLY A 241 -8.23 -22.46 7.98
CA GLY A 241 -9.64 -22.74 7.79
C GLY A 241 -10.39 -21.62 7.08
N ARG A 242 -11.34 -21.03 7.78
CA ARG A 242 -12.22 -19.94 7.31
C ARG A 242 -11.74 -18.55 7.69
N LEU A 243 -10.63 -18.46 8.40
CA LEU A 243 -10.04 -17.18 8.84
C LEU A 243 -8.86 -16.81 7.96
N MET A 244 -8.80 -15.57 7.52
CA MET A 244 -7.73 -15.00 6.69
C MET A 244 -7.31 -13.64 7.21
N ILE A 245 -6.12 -13.20 6.84
CA ILE A 245 -5.61 -11.85 7.14
C ILE A 245 -5.13 -11.15 5.87
N ALA A 246 -5.21 -9.81 5.84
CA ALA A 246 -4.76 -8.98 4.73
C ALA A 246 -4.21 -7.63 5.20
N GLY A 247 -3.37 -7.00 4.38
CA GLY A 247 -2.76 -5.71 4.67
C GLY A 247 -1.87 -5.75 5.92
N ASP A 248 -1.94 -4.72 6.76
CA ASP A 248 -1.10 -4.59 7.96
C ASP A 248 -1.30 -5.75 8.97
N ALA A 249 -2.38 -6.52 8.86
CA ALA A 249 -2.56 -7.74 9.63
C ALA A 249 -1.63 -8.87 9.16
N ALA A 250 -1.27 -8.89 7.88
CA ALA A 250 -0.41 -9.89 7.28
C ALA A 250 1.05 -9.44 7.13
N HIS A 251 1.30 -8.14 6.93
CA HIS A 251 2.65 -7.60 6.71
C HIS A 251 2.76 -6.12 7.03
N LEU A 252 3.92 -5.70 7.52
CA LEU A 252 4.26 -4.29 7.70
C LEU A 252 5.47 -3.94 6.85
N THR A 253 5.38 -2.81 6.14
CA THR A 253 6.40 -2.34 5.20
C THR A 253 6.99 -1.03 5.69
N PRO A 254 8.33 -0.86 5.68
CA PRO A 254 8.97 0.43 5.94
C PRO A 254 8.43 1.52 5.00
N PRO A 255 8.39 2.80 5.43
CA PRO A 255 7.65 3.85 4.71
C PRO A 255 8.36 4.34 3.44
N PHE A 256 9.64 4.03 3.25
CA PHE A 256 10.55 4.63 2.26
C PHE A 256 10.10 4.53 0.79
N MET A 257 9.25 3.58 0.47
CA MET A 257 8.67 3.41 -0.87
C MET A 257 7.19 3.79 -0.94
N GLY A 258 6.53 4.02 0.20
CA GLY A 258 5.10 4.31 0.27
C GLY A 258 4.22 3.14 -0.20
N GLN A 259 4.64 1.88 0.01
CA GLN A 259 3.97 0.70 -0.55
C GLN A 259 3.05 -0.05 0.41
N GLY A 260 2.99 0.29 1.72
CA GLY A 260 2.17 -0.44 2.69
C GLY A 260 0.68 -0.48 2.30
N MET A 261 0.06 0.68 2.09
CA MET A 261 -1.34 0.76 1.64
C MET A 261 -1.54 0.07 0.27
N CYS A 262 -0.62 0.24 -0.67
CA CYS A 262 -0.70 -0.38 -1.99
C CYS A 262 -0.67 -1.91 -1.88
N ALA A 263 0.16 -2.47 -1.01
CA ALA A 263 0.24 -3.91 -0.76
C ALA A 263 -1.09 -4.45 -0.22
N GLY A 264 -1.68 -3.78 0.79
CA GLY A 264 -2.99 -4.17 1.32
C GLY A 264 -4.13 -4.08 0.29
N ILE A 265 -4.11 -3.08 -0.60
CA ILE A 265 -5.08 -2.98 -1.70
C ILE A 265 -4.89 -4.12 -2.72
N ARG A 266 -3.65 -4.49 -3.04
CA ARG A 266 -3.35 -5.67 -3.87
C ARG A 266 -3.80 -6.96 -3.22
N ASP A 267 -3.65 -7.08 -1.90
CA ASP A 267 -4.15 -8.24 -1.15
C ASP A 267 -5.66 -8.36 -1.29
N ALA A 268 -6.38 -7.26 -1.06
CA ALA A 268 -7.83 -7.23 -1.22
C ALA A 268 -8.27 -7.59 -2.65
N ALA A 269 -7.59 -7.05 -3.67
CA ALA A 269 -7.86 -7.35 -5.07
C ALA A 269 -7.58 -8.82 -5.41
N ASN A 270 -6.52 -9.43 -4.86
CA ASN A 270 -6.19 -10.83 -5.10
C ASN A 270 -7.15 -11.78 -4.38
N LEU A 271 -7.52 -11.47 -3.13
CA LEU A 271 -8.34 -12.34 -2.30
C LEU A 271 -9.83 -12.28 -2.64
N ALA A 272 -10.37 -11.09 -2.99
CA ALA A 272 -11.80 -10.88 -3.12
C ALA A 272 -12.47 -11.80 -4.15
N TRP A 273 -11.92 -11.91 -5.37
CA TRP A 273 -12.50 -12.75 -6.41
C TRP A 273 -12.38 -14.24 -6.08
N LYS A 274 -11.33 -14.67 -5.39
CA LYS A 274 -11.15 -16.05 -4.93
C LYS A 274 -12.21 -16.42 -3.89
N LEU A 275 -12.50 -15.50 -2.96
CA LEU A 275 -13.59 -15.67 -2.00
C LEU A 275 -14.95 -15.74 -2.67
N VAL A 276 -15.21 -14.91 -3.67
CA VAL A 276 -16.48 -14.94 -4.43
C VAL A 276 -16.67 -16.30 -5.10
N LEU A 277 -15.69 -16.79 -5.83
CA LEU A 277 -15.76 -18.11 -6.48
C LEU A 277 -15.97 -19.23 -5.44
N ARG A 278 -15.24 -19.16 -4.33
CA ARG A 278 -15.36 -20.18 -3.27
C ARG A 278 -16.72 -20.14 -2.56
N VAL A 279 -17.25 -18.95 -2.28
CA VAL A 279 -18.56 -18.79 -1.63
C VAL A 279 -19.70 -19.24 -2.52
N ASN A 280 -19.59 -19.05 -3.83
CA ASN A 280 -20.54 -19.51 -4.83
C ASN A 280 -20.48 -21.02 -5.08
N GLY A 281 -19.42 -21.69 -4.64
CA GLY A 281 -19.22 -23.13 -4.85
C GLY A 281 -18.58 -23.47 -6.20
N ASP A 282 -18.09 -22.47 -6.94
CA ASP A 282 -17.52 -22.66 -8.28
C ASP A 282 -16.15 -23.36 -8.25
N VAL A 283 -15.44 -23.30 -7.11
CA VAL A 283 -14.08 -23.83 -6.94
C VAL A 283 -13.88 -24.50 -5.57
N SER A 284 -12.84 -25.33 -5.48
CA SER A 284 -12.43 -25.97 -4.23
C SER A 284 -11.84 -24.94 -3.25
N ASP A 285 -11.74 -25.30 -1.98
CA ASP A 285 -11.20 -24.44 -0.91
C ASP A 285 -9.72 -24.07 -1.11
N GLY A 286 -8.97 -24.93 -1.82
CA GLY A 286 -7.55 -24.71 -2.12
C GLY A 286 -7.24 -23.45 -2.90
N ILE A 287 -8.20 -22.83 -3.61
CA ILE A 287 -7.99 -21.55 -4.29
C ILE A 287 -7.58 -20.44 -3.30
N LEU A 288 -8.10 -20.51 -2.06
CA LEU A 288 -7.79 -19.52 -1.02
C LEU A 288 -6.34 -19.63 -0.53
N ASP A 289 -5.72 -20.81 -0.62
CA ASP A 289 -4.31 -21.02 -0.24
C ASP A 289 -3.36 -20.34 -1.24
N SER A 290 -3.80 -20.22 -2.51
CA SER A 290 -3.02 -19.50 -3.54
C SER A 290 -2.86 -18.01 -3.22
N TYR A 291 -3.71 -17.42 -2.39
CA TYR A 291 -3.61 -16.03 -1.97
C TYR A 291 -2.26 -15.71 -1.33
N GLN A 292 -1.88 -16.44 -0.30
CA GLN A 292 -0.58 -16.26 0.36
C GLN A 292 0.58 -16.61 -0.58
N GLN A 293 0.48 -17.72 -1.32
CA GLN A 293 1.53 -18.16 -2.23
C GLN A 293 1.86 -17.12 -3.29
N GLU A 294 0.85 -16.42 -3.81
CA GLU A 294 1.02 -15.37 -4.81
C GLU A 294 1.47 -14.05 -4.19
N ARG A 295 0.88 -13.65 -3.05
CA ARG A 295 1.08 -12.33 -2.49
C ARG A 295 2.32 -12.20 -1.60
N ALA A 296 2.65 -13.22 -0.80
CA ALA A 296 3.75 -13.09 0.17
C ALA A 296 5.12 -12.86 -0.50
N PRO A 297 5.52 -13.55 -1.61
CA PRO A 297 6.76 -13.24 -2.31
C PRO A 297 6.79 -11.83 -2.91
N ASN A 298 5.66 -11.37 -3.47
CA ASN A 298 5.53 -10.02 -4.02
C ASN A 298 5.71 -8.95 -2.94
N VAL A 299 5.09 -9.13 -1.78
CA VAL A 299 5.22 -8.21 -0.63
C VAL A 299 6.63 -8.23 -0.08
N ARG A 300 7.26 -9.39 0.04
CA ARG A 300 8.64 -9.55 0.52
C ARG A 300 9.62 -8.72 -0.31
N GLU A 301 9.53 -8.77 -1.63
CA GLU A 301 10.41 -8.02 -2.51
C GLU A 301 10.27 -6.49 -2.32
N PHE A 302 9.04 -6.01 -2.08
CA PHE A 302 8.82 -4.60 -1.71
C PHE A 302 9.45 -4.25 -0.37
N ILE A 303 9.29 -5.09 0.66
CA ILE A 303 9.84 -4.84 2.01
C ILE A 303 11.37 -4.83 1.96
N GLU A 304 11.99 -5.84 1.36
CA GLU A 304 13.45 -5.94 1.24
C GLU A 304 14.05 -4.77 0.46
N THR A 305 13.37 -4.31 -0.59
CA THR A 305 13.81 -3.13 -1.34
C THR A 305 13.66 -1.86 -0.51
N ALA A 306 12.58 -1.70 0.25
CA ALA A 306 12.41 -0.58 1.16
C ALA A 306 13.47 -0.56 2.27
N MET A 307 13.84 -1.74 2.80
CA MET A 307 14.92 -1.85 3.79
C MET A 307 16.29 -1.45 3.22
N ARG A 308 16.62 -1.86 1.97
CA ARG A 308 17.85 -1.41 1.30
C ARG A 308 17.91 0.11 1.15
N LEU A 309 16.77 0.74 0.83
CA LEU A 309 16.67 2.21 0.79
C LEU A 309 16.82 2.83 2.19
N GLY A 310 16.26 2.20 3.21
CA GLY A 310 16.45 2.62 4.61
C GLY A 310 17.92 2.60 5.03
N GLY A 311 18.66 1.57 4.63
CA GLY A 311 20.10 1.50 4.84
C GLY A 311 20.85 2.68 4.22
N LEU A 312 20.51 3.10 3.00
CA LEU A 312 21.08 4.29 2.37
C LEU A 312 20.77 5.57 3.16
N ILE A 313 19.54 5.69 3.68
CA ILE A 313 19.10 6.86 4.44
C ILE A 313 19.91 7.03 5.73
N ASN A 314 20.19 5.94 6.42
CA ASN A 314 20.77 5.93 7.75
C ASN A 314 22.32 5.92 7.75
N THR A 315 22.95 5.41 6.68
CA THR A 315 24.42 5.21 6.68
C THR A 315 25.17 6.17 5.76
N MET A 316 24.49 6.90 4.89
CA MET A 316 25.09 7.69 3.79
C MET A 316 26.06 6.87 2.89
N ASP A 317 26.03 5.55 2.99
CA ASP A 317 26.90 4.66 2.23
C ASP A 317 26.32 4.50 0.80
N GLY A 318 26.46 5.60 0.03
CA GLY A 318 25.97 5.68 -1.35
C GLY A 318 26.55 4.58 -2.27
N GLU A 319 27.73 4.05 -1.95
CA GLU A 319 28.38 2.99 -2.73
C GLU A 319 27.58 1.69 -2.70
N LYS A 320 27.04 1.29 -1.55
CA LYS A 320 26.20 0.05 -1.44
C LYS A 320 24.84 0.14 -2.09
N ALA A 321 24.27 1.35 -2.20
CA ALA A 321 23.00 1.57 -2.90
C ALA A 321 23.18 1.64 -4.41
N ILE A 322 24.37 1.96 -4.88
CA ILE A 322 24.74 2.22 -6.28
C ILE A 322 24.97 0.91 -7.07
N GLU A 323 25.24 -0.21 -6.42
CA GLU A 323 25.58 -1.49 -7.12
C GLU A 323 24.55 -1.97 -8.17
N LYS A 324 23.34 -1.41 -8.20
CA LYS A 324 22.30 -1.71 -9.21
C LYS A 324 21.66 -0.50 -9.86
N SER A 325 22.19 0.70 -9.69
CA SER A 325 21.63 1.92 -10.27
C SER A 325 22.51 2.44 -11.41
N HIS A 326 21.86 2.92 -12.50
CA HIS A 326 22.59 3.60 -13.57
C HIS A 326 23.01 4.99 -13.09
N THR A 327 24.29 5.29 -13.14
CA THR A 327 24.82 6.64 -12.82
C THR A 327 24.40 7.63 -13.91
N THR A 328 23.89 8.80 -13.50
CA THR A 328 23.57 9.90 -14.43
C THR A 328 24.84 10.71 -14.74
N SER A 329 24.79 11.52 -15.80
CA SER A 329 25.90 12.42 -16.21
C SER A 329 26.36 13.39 -15.09
N ASN A 330 25.56 13.59 -14.04
CA ASN A 330 25.88 14.46 -12.90
C ASN A 330 26.31 13.67 -11.64
N GLY A 331 26.67 12.39 -11.78
CA GLY A 331 27.15 11.57 -10.66
C GLY A 331 26.07 11.04 -9.70
N ALA A 332 24.80 11.47 -9.82
CA ALA A 332 23.73 10.94 -8.97
C ALA A 332 23.23 9.58 -9.48
N ALA A 333 23.02 8.64 -8.57
CA ALA A 333 22.39 7.36 -8.89
C ALA A 333 20.93 7.55 -9.34
N ARG A 334 20.44 6.68 -10.23
CA ARG A 334 19.04 6.69 -10.68
C ARG A 334 18.38 5.35 -10.39
N MET A 335 17.25 5.38 -9.71
CA MET A 335 16.45 4.21 -9.40
C MET A 335 15.26 4.09 -10.38
N SER A 336 14.99 2.86 -10.84
CA SER A 336 13.77 2.53 -11.58
C SER A 336 12.65 2.12 -10.64
N SER A 337 11.41 2.16 -11.15
CA SER A 337 10.24 1.65 -10.41
C SER A 337 10.32 0.13 -10.30
N LEU A 338 9.98 -0.38 -9.11
CA LEU A 338 9.88 -1.81 -8.84
C LEU A 338 8.48 -2.31 -9.22
N SER A 339 8.42 -3.47 -9.87
CA SER A 339 7.16 -4.17 -10.19
C SER A 339 7.33 -5.67 -9.91
N PRO A 340 7.30 -6.07 -8.63
CA PRO A 340 7.45 -7.45 -8.23
C PRO A 340 6.35 -8.34 -8.82
N ARG A 341 6.71 -9.56 -9.16
CA ARG A 341 5.76 -10.55 -9.65
C ARG A 341 5.00 -11.19 -8.52
N LEU A 342 3.82 -11.71 -8.83
CA LEU A 342 3.15 -12.65 -7.95
C LEU A 342 3.94 -13.96 -7.90
N GLY A 343 3.96 -14.62 -6.75
CA GLY A 343 4.56 -15.94 -6.58
C GLY A 343 3.84 -17.00 -7.41
N ALA A 344 4.54 -18.09 -7.71
CA ALA A 344 3.92 -19.28 -8.29
C ALA A 344 3.02 -19.97 -7.26
N SER A 345 1.83 -20.39 -7.67
CA SER A 345 0.96 -21.22 -6.85
C SER A 345 1.02 -22.68 -7.31
N ASN A 346 1.14 -23.60 -6.36
CA ASN A 346 1.17 -25.05 -6.63
C ASN A 346 -0.21 -25.64 -6.95
N LEU A 347 -1.25 -24.81 -6.96
CA LEU A 347 -2.64 -25.23 -7.14
C LEU A 347 -3.09 -24.95 -8.55
N ASP A 348 -3.70 -25.97 -9.10
CA ASP A 348 -4.48 -26.06 -10.34
C ASP A 348 -4.58 -24.79 -11.20
N GLY A 349 -3.43 -24.25 -11.61
CA GLY A 349 -3.39 -23.44 -12.79
C GLY A 349 -3.54 -21.93 -12.66
N LEU A 350 -3.51 -21.31 -11.47
CA LEU A 350 -3.62 -19.85 -11.36
C LEU A 350 -2.32 -19.13 -11.76
N ILE A 351 -1.18 -19.56 -11.22
CA ILE A 351 0.14 -19.06 -11.66
C ILE A 351 1.11 -20.23 -11.73
N SER A 352 1.35 -20.74 -12.92
CA SER A 352 2.41 -21.72 -13.13
C SER A 352 3.73 -20.98 -13.24
N GLY A 353 4.75 -21.33 -12.47
CA GLY A 353 6.09 -20.73 -12.60
C GLY A 353 6.82 -21.03 -13.93
N SER A 354 6.14 -21.64 -14.91
CA SER A 354 6.74 -22.24 -16.11
C SER A 354 7.09 -21.25 -17.22
N THR A 355 6.62 -19.98 -17.16
CA THR A 355 6.92 -19.00 -18.20
C THR A 355 7.56 -17.72 -17.66
N PRO A 356 8.40 -17.03 -18.46
CA PRO A 356 9.02 -15.76 -18.04
C PRO A 356 8.04 -14.64 -17.68
N HIS A 357 6.77 -14.77 -18.05
CA HIS A 357 5.74 -13.75 -17.82
C HIS A 357 4.74 -14.15 -16.71
N SER A 358 4.84 -15.36 -16.16
CA SER A 358 3.99 -15.81 -15.06
C SER A 358 4.11 -14.86 -13.86
N GLY A 359 2.98 -14.49 -13.28
CA GLY A 359 2.90 -13.55 -12.16
C GLY A 359 3.17 -12.08 -12.50
N SER A 360 3.51 -11.76 -13.76
CA SER A 360 3.73 -10.37 -14.18
C SER A 360 2.41 -9.62 -14.28
N LEU A 361 2.45 -8.34 -13.91
CA LEU A 361 1.32 -7.44 -14.10
C LEU A 361 1.07 -7.21 -15.59
N PHE A 362 -0.12 -7.60 -16.07
CA PHE A 362 -0.50 -7.43 -17.47
C PHE A 362 -0.77 -5.95 -17.79
N SER A 363 -0.31 -5.49 -18.94
CA SER A 363 -0.52 -4.12 -19.39
C SER A 363 -2.00 -3.83 -19.66
N GLN A 364 -2.44 -2.62 -19.36
CA GLN A 364 -3.75 -2.09 -19.73
C GLN A 364 -3.60 -1.09 -20.87
N PRO A 365 -3.63 -1.51 -22.16
CA PRO A 365 -3.54 -0.60 -23.29
C PRO A 365 -4.79 0.28 -23.41
N ILE A 366 -4.60 1.45 -24.03
CA ILE A 366 -5.72 2.24 -24.53
C ILE A 366 -6.08 1.68 -25.92
N LEU A 367 -7.33 1.29 -26.06
CA LEU A 367 -7.86 0.70 -27.29
C LEU A 367 -8.10 1.77 -28.37
N ARG A 368 -8.37 1.33 -29.61
CA ARG A 368 -8.63 2.25 -30.74
C ARG A 368 -9.82 3.19 -30.52
N ASN A 369 -10.78 2.80 -29.70
CA ASN A 369 -11.94 3.63 -29.33
C ASN A 369 -11.63 4.61 -28.17
N GLY A 370 -10.38 4.70 -27.72
CA GLY A 370 -9.96 5.59 -26.64
C GLY A 370 -10.21 5.08 -25.22
N LYS A 371 -10.86 3.91 -25.06
CA LYS A 371 -11.09 3.30 -23.74
C LYS A 371 -9.91 2.46 -23.30
N ARG A 372 -9.73 2.31 -21.98
CA ARG A 372 -8.80 1.34 -21.43
C ARG A 372 -9.32 -0.07 -21.59
N LEU A 373 -8.42 -1.04 -21.69
CA LEU A 373 -8.80 -2.44 -21.86
C LEU A 373 -9.81 -2.90 -20.78
N ASP A 374 -9.55 -2.61 -19.51
CA ASP A 374 -10.41 -3.04 -18.42
C ASP A 374 -11.80 -2.38 -18.43
N ASP A 375 -11.95 -1.19 -19.05
CA ASP A 375 -13.25 -0.54 -19.25
C ASP A 375 -14.13 -1.31 -20.27
N GLU A 376 -13.50 -2.11 -21.16
CA GLU A 376 -14.21 -2.93 -22.15
C GLU A 376 -14.47 -4.36 -21.65
N ILE A 377 -13.51 -4.98 -20.96
CA ILE A 377 -13.59 -6.39 -20.57
C ILE A 377 -14.11 -6.59 -19.15
N GLY A 378 -14.13 -5.53 -18.34
CA GLY A 378 -14.49 -5.61 -16.93
C GLY A 378 -13.39 -6.24 -16.07
N TYR A 379 -13.71 -6.43 -14.79
CA TYR A 379 -12.82 -7.07 -13.82
C TYR A 379 -13.19 -8.55 -13.69
N SER A 380 -12.69 -9.36 -14.64
CA SER A 380 -12.91 -10.79 -14.69
C SER A 380 -11.68 -11.50 -15.27
N PRO A 381 -11.52 -12.81 -15.04
CA PRO A 381 -10.50 -13.60 -15.72
C PRO A 381 -10.67 -13.50 -17.25
N VAL A 382 -9.56 -13.23 -17.94
CA VAL A 382 -9.56 -13.01 -19.39
C VAL A 382 -8.53 -13.87 -20.06
N LEU A 383 -8.93 -14.58 -21.11
CA LEU A 383 -8.03 -15.28 -22.01
C LEU A 383 -7.76 -14.43 -23.24
N ILE A 384 -6.54 -13.96 -23.39
CA ILE A 384 -6.10 -13.18 -24.56
C ILE A 384 -5.34 -14.10 -25.50
N LEU A 385 -5.84 -14.18 -26.75
CA LEU A 385 -5.28 -15.05 -27.78
C LEU A 385 -4.76 -14.21 -28.95
N ARG A 386 -3.58 -14.57 -29.46
CA ARG A 386 -3.05 -13.98 -30.68
C ARG A 386 -3.84 -14.39 -31.92
N ASN A 387 -4.34 -15.62 -31.95
CA ASN A 387 -5.08 -16.21 -33.05
C ASN A 387 -6.43 -16.74 -32.56
N LYS A 388 -7.40 -16.91 -33.48
CA LYS A 388 -8.68 -17.54 -33.12
C LYS A 388 -8.45 -18.96 -32.59
N LEU A 389 -9.16 -19.31 -31.53
CA LEU A 389 -9.20 -20.69 -31.07
C LEU A 389 -9.73 -21.62 -32.16
N PRO A 390 -9.15 -22.82 -32.30
CA PRO A 390 -9.77 -23.88 -33.08
C PRO A 390 -11.21 -24.10 -32.58
N LYS A 391 -12.14 -24.33 -33.50
CA LYS A 391 -13.58 -24.43 -33.20
C LYS A 391 -13.95 -25.52 -32.18
N ASN A 392 -13.06 -26.46 -31.92
CA ASN A 392 -13.21 -27.59 -31.01
C ASN A 392 -12.60 -27.38 -29.62
N ILE A 393 -12.00 -26.25 -29.34
CA ILE A 393 -11.49 -25.91 -28.02
C ILE A 393 -12.40 -24.83 -27.43
N ILE A 394 -13.35 -25.24 -26.61
CA ILE A 394 -14.11 -24.34 -25.73
C ILE A 394 -13.35 -24.35 -24.38
N PRO A 395 -12.68 -23.25 -23.98
CA PRO A 395 -12.10 -23.22 -22.66
C PRO A 395 -13.21 -23.35 -21.64
N LYS A 396 -13.17 -24.36 -20.79
CA LYS A 396 -13.94 -24.36 -19.55
C LYS A 396 -13.24 -23.31 -18.65
N ILE A 397 -13.61 -22.06 -18.81
CA ILE A 397 -13.27 -21.01 -17.85
C ILE A 397 -14.35 -21.11 -16.77
N PRO A 398 -13.98 -21.31 -15.50
CA PRO A 398 -14.95 -21.38 -14.42
C PRO A 398 -15.70 -20.07 -14.27
#